data_402d99cd34d8d40dc057807c2266cff0
#
_entry.id   402d99cd34d8d40dc057807c2266cff0
#
_cell.length_a   1.000
_cell.length_b   1.000
_cell.length_c   1.000
_cell.angle_alpha   90.00
_cell.angle_beta   90.00
_cell.angle_gamma   90.00
#
_symmetry.space_group_name_H-M   'P 1'
#
loop_
_entity.id
_entity.type
_entity.pdbx_description
1 polymer ?
#
loop_
_entity_poly.entity_id
_entity_poly.type
_entity_poly.pdbx_seq_one_letter_code
_entity_poly.pdbx_strand_id
1 'polypeptide(L)'
;MELSSEDNLRLNVLLRNQPLAIRIDESSMVLYGLSEKGEAKVQLNPTCRDDQYLRIVRELLSGHVLGSPGGYPVYLQRWTRMGQTRDENLEQLLLLGEPEAVIAVACATGLTDELARRAWWTAQDPDNARRMLRNPAVVKGAMGPELAQFLIEYLPFETEPEVIVESLRL
;
A
#
# COMPACT_ATOMS: atom_id res chain seq x y z
N MET A 1 6.05 -14.29 21.35
CA MET A 1 4.89 -14.13 20.46
C MET A 1 5.30 -14.47 19.04
N GLU A 2 4.67 -15.44 18.47
CA GLU A 2 5.02 -15.94 17.15
C GLU A 2 3.77 -16.07 16.30
N LEU A 3 3.96 -16.06 14.97
CA LEU A 3 2.89 -16.41 14.05
C LEU A 3 2.46 -17.85 14.27
N SER A 4 1.17 -18.14 14.05
CA SER A 4 0.74 -19.52 13.98
C SER A 4 1.50 -20.23 12.86
N SER A 5 1.78 -21.52 13.02
CA SER A 5 2.52 -22.28 12.02
C SER A 5 1.80 -22.31 10.67
N GLU A 6 0.48 -22.32 10.68
CA GLU A 6 -0.36 -22.25 9.48
C GLU A 6 -0.20 -20.92 8.76
N ASP A 7 -0.30 -19.81 9.49
CA ASP A 7 -0.14 -18.47 8.92
C ASP A 7 1.27 -18.25 8.38
N ASN A 8 2.28 -18.70 9.12
CA ASN A 8 3.66 -18.63 8.67
C ASN A 8 3.85 -19.36 7.34
N LEU A 9 3.31 -20.57 7.23
CA LEU A 9 3.38 -21.34 5.98
C LEU A 9 2.67 -20.63 4.83
N ARG A 10 1.43 -20.17 5.05
CA ARG A 10 0.62 -19.51 4.03
C ARG A 10 1.25 -18.21 3.55
N LEU A 11 1.78 -17.41 4.47
CA LEU A 11 2.46 -16.15 4.13
C LEU A 11 3.75 -16.41 3.34
N ASN A 12 4.53 -17.41 3.70
CA ASN A 12 5.73 -17.77 2.96
C ASN A 12 5.40 -18.27 1.55
N VAL A 13 4.34 -19.05 1.38
CA VAL A 13 3.86 -19.48 0.07
C VAL A 13 3.43 -18.26 -0.77
N LEU A 14 2.69 -17.34 -0.18
CA LEU A 14 2.26 -16.11 -0.86
C LEU A 14 3.46 -15.29 -1.33
N LEU A 15 4.46 -15.11 -0.47
CA LEU A 15 5.66 -14.33 -0.81
C LEU A 15 6.51 -15.00 -1.88
N ARG A 16 6.56 -16.32 -1.92
CA ARG A 16 7.27 -17.06 -2.97
C ARG A 16 6.63 -16.90 -4.34
N ASN A 17 5.34 -16.63 -4.40
CA ASN A 17 4.62 -16.36 -5.65
C ASN A 17 4.86 -14.96 -6.20
N GLN A 18 5.75 -14.19 -5.61
CA GLN A 18 6.16 -12.84 -6.03
C GLN A 18 4.95 -11.90 -6.24
N PRO A 19 4.22 -11.57 -5.18
CA PRO A 19 3.07 -10.66 -5.31
C PRO A 19 3.52 -9.26 -5.74
N LEU A 20 2.64 -8.56 -6.43
CA LEU A 20 2.87 -7.18 -6.88
C LEU A 20 2.56 -6.17 -5.78
N ALA A 21 1.59 -6.47 -4.92
CA ALA A 21 1.20 -5.63 -3.79
C ALA A 21 0.52 -6.48 -2.73
N ILE A 22 0.58 -6.00 -1.48
CA ILE A 22 -0.07 -6.64 -0.34
C ILE A 22 -0.95 -5.63 0.38
N ARG A 23 -2.17 -6.03 0.69
CA ARG A 23 -3.13 -5.25 1.46
C ARG A 23 -3.58 -6.07 2.67
N ILE A 24 -3.65 -5.44 3.83
CA ILE A 24 -4.15 -6.06 5.05
C ILE A 24 -5.45 -5.37 5.47
N ASP A 25 -6.53 -6.16 5.57
CA ASP A 25 -7.77 -5.72 6.18
C ASP A 25 -7.71 -6.06 7.67
N GLU A 26 -7.45 -5.05 8.48
CA GLU A 26 -7.31 -5.21 9.93
C GLU A 26 -8.61 -5.59 10.61
N SER A 27 -9.75 -5.17 10.07
CA SER A 27 -11.06 -5.44 10.66
C SER A 27 -11.46 -6.91 10.54
N SER A 28 -11.14 -7.54 9.42
CA SER A 28 -11.43 -8.95 9.15
C SER A 28 -10.25 -9.87 9.39
N MET A 29 -9.07 -9.31 9.67
CA MET A 29 -7.81 -10.05 9.81
C MET A 29 -7.50 -10.90 8.59
N VAL A 30 -7.65 -10.31 7.40
CA VAL A 30 -7.37 -10.94 6.12
C VAL A 30 -6.26 -10.20 5.40
N LEU A 31 -5.29 -10.94 4.90
CA LEU A 31 -4.23 -10.43 4.04
C LEU A 31 -4.54 -10.78 2.60
N TYR A 32 -4.47 -9.79 1.72
CA TYR A 32 -4.65 -9.96 0.28
C TYR A 32 -3.33 -9.71 -0.45
N GLY A 33 -3.03 -10.57 -1.41
CA GLY A 33 -1.90 -10.40 -2.31
C GLY A 33 -2.37 -10.24 -3.74
N LEU A 34 -1.93 -9.17 -4.41
CA LEU A 34 -2.19 -8.96 -5.83
C LEU A 34 -1.09 -9.64 -6.64
N SER A 35 -1.47 -10.41 -7.66
CA SER A 35 -0.54 -11.00 -8.61
C SER A 35 -1.04 -10.78 -10.04
N GLU A 36 -0.22 -11.12 -11.02
CA GLU A 36 -0.63 -11.07 -12.43
C GLU A 36 -1.81 -11.99 -12.74
N LYS A 37 -1.96 -13.05 -11.94
CA LYS A 37 -3.03 -14.04 -12.10
C LYS A 37 -4.31 -13.69 -11.34
N GLY A 38 -4.31 -12.62 -10.53
CA GLY A 38 -5.43 -12.20 -9.71
C GLY A 38 -5.07 -12.00 -8.25
N GLU A 39 -6.06 -12.06 -7.38
CA GLU A 39 -5.89 -11.84 -5.95
C GLU A 39 -5.80 -13.18 -5.20
N ALA A 40 -4.86 -13.26 -4.27
CA ALA A 40 -4.78 -14.33 -3.29
C ALA A 40 -5.24 -13.79 -1.92
N LYS A 41 -5.78 -14.67 -1.10
CA LYS A 41 -6.36 -14.31 0.20
C LYS A 41 -5.84 -15.25 1.28
N VAL A 42 -5.37 -14.68 2.38
CA VAL A 42 -4.94 -15.45 3.56
C VAL A 42 -5.73 -14.97 4.77
N GLN A 43 -6.53 -15.85 5.35
CA GLN A 43 -7.19 -15.58 6.63
C GLN A 43 -6.17 -15.74 7.74
N LEU A 44 -5.92 -14.67 8.50
CA LEU A 44 -5.00 -14.70 9.63
C LEU A 44 -5.68 -15.32 10.85
N ASN A 45 -4.92 -16.08 11.63
CA ASN A 45 -5.39 -16.74 12.86
C ASN A 45 -4.57 -16.20 14.03
N PRO A 46 -5.01 -15.07 14.66
CA PRO A 46 -4.24 -14.43 15.70
C PRO A 46 -3.99 -15.34 16.92
N THR A 47 -2.75 -15.35 17.38
CA THR A 47 -2.34 -16.05 18.61
C THR A 47 -2.17 -15.10 19.79
N CYS A 48 -2.36 -13.80 19.55
CA CYS A 48 -2.30 -12.73 20.53
C CYS A 48 -3.27 -11.61 20.09
N ARG A 49 -3.19 -10.44 20.72
CA ARG A 49 -4.05 -9.31 20.33
C ARG A 49 -3.81 -8.93 18.87
N ASP A 50 -4.87 -8.53 18.19
CA ASP A 50 -4.85 -8.24 16.76
C ASP A 50 -3.74 -7.24 16.37
N ASP A 51 -3.60 -6.15 17.12
CA ASP A 51 -2.57 -5.14 16.88
C ASP A 51 -1.15 -5.71 16.98
N GLN A 52 -0.91 -6.56 17.97
CA GLN A 52 0.38 -7.22 18.16
C GLN A 52 0.63 -8.28 17.09
N TYR A 53 -0.40 -9.02 16.71
CA TYR A 53 -0.29 -10.04 15.67
C TYR A 53 0.00 -9.42 14.31
N LEU A 54 -0.68 -8.33 13.97
CA LEU A 54 -0.43 -7.59 12.73
C LEU A 54 0.98 -7.02 12.69
N ARG A 55 1.52 -6.58 13.82
CA ARG A 55 2.91 -6.16 13.91
C ARG A 55 3.88 -7.27 13.52
N ILE A 56 3.64 -8.48 14.03
CA ILE A 56 4.46 -9.66 13.70
C ILE A 56 4.36 -9.99 12.21
N VAL A 57 3.15 -9.94 11.64
CA VAL A 57 2.94 -10.16 10.21
C VAL A 57 3.71 -9.13 9.38
N ARG A 58 3.63 -7.86 9.76
CA ARG A 58 4.35 -6.77 9.06
C ARG A 58 5.86 -6.89 9.19
N GLU A 59 6.36 -7.35 10.32
CA GLU A 59 7.79 -7.65 10.50
C GLU A 59 8.27 -8.77 9.57
N LEU A 60 7.45 -9.80 9.40
CA LEU A 60 7.74 -10.87 8.44
C LEU A 60 7.82 -10.34 7.01
N LEU A 61 6.85 -9.52 6.60
CA LEU A 61 6.82 -8.90 5.27
C LEU A 61 8.03 -8.01 5.05
N SER A 62 8.34 -7.17 6.02
CA SER A 62 9.49 -6.26 5.99
C SER A 62 10.81 -7.03 5.90
N GLY A 63 10.97 -8.07 6.69
CA GLY A 63 12.17 -8.92 6.67
C GLY A 63 12.37 -9.60 5.33
N HIS A 64 11.29 -10.07 4.71
CA HIS A 64 11.36 -10.70 3.39
C HIS A 64 11.72 -9.70 2.28
N VAL A 65 11.12 -8.52 2.31
CA VAL A 65 11.22 -7.53 1.23
C VAL A 65 12.49 -6.69 1.36
N LEU A 66 12.81 -6.22 2.57
CA LEU A 66 13.89 -5.27 2.81
C LEU A 66 15.18 -5.94 3.33
N GLY A 67 15.11 -7.21 3.69
CA GLY A 67 16.23 -7.93 4.30
C GLY A 67 16.66 -7.37 5.65
N SER A 68 15.80 -6.61 6.33
CA SER A 68 16.11 -5.94 7.58
C SER A 68 15.32 -6.52 8.75
N PRO A 69 16.00 -6.99 9.81
CA PRO A 69 15.35 -7.65 10.93
C PRO A 69 14.70 -6.73 11.96
N GLY A 70 14.80 -5.41 11.83
CA GLY A 70 14.35 -4.60 12.92
C GLY A 70 13.81 -3.22 12.61
N GLY A 71 12.55 -3.08 12.26
CA GLY A 71 11.91 -1.78 12.28
C GLY A 71 11.79 -1.10 10.93
N TYR A 72 10.89 -1.63 10.13
CA TYR A 72 10.50 -0.98 8.89
C TYR A 72 10.10 0.52 9.07
N PRO A 73 9.49 1.00 10.18
CA PRO A 73 9.17 2.42 10.34
C PRO A 73 10.39 3.34 10.24
N VAL A 74 11.56 2.87 10.69
CA VAL A 74 12.81 3.63 10.56
C VAL A 74 13.23 3.77 9.10
N TYR A 75 13.04 2.74 8.30
CA TYR A 75 13.33 2.76 6.87
C TYR A 75 12.42 3.71 6.12
N LEU A 76 11.11 3.66 6.36
CA LEU A 76 10.16 4.57 5.74
C LEU A 76 10.43 6.03 6.09
N GLN A 77 10.72 6.32 7.35
CA GLN A 77 11.08 7.66 7.78
C GLN A 77 12.36 8.15 7.12
N ARG A 78 13.36 7.27 6.98
CA ARG A 78 14.62 7.60 6.32
C ARG A 78 14.41 7.89 4.83
N TRP A 79 13.62 7.10 4.15
CA TRP A 79 13.34 7.27 2.72
C TRP A 79 12.51 8.51 2.43
N THR A 80 11.50 8.77 3.23
CA THR A 80 10.66 9.96 3.09
C THR A 80 11.41 11.26 3.41
N ARG A 81 12.31 11.24 4.40
CA ARG A 81 13.13 12.41 4.74
C ARG A 81 14.18 12.74 3.68
N MET A 82 14.72 11.77 3.00
CA MET A 82 15.79 11.97 2.02
C MET A 82 15.29 12.30 0.62
N GLY A 83 13.98 12.27 0.40
CA GLY A 83 13.39 12.48 -0.93
C GLY A 83 13.90 11.49 -1.98
N GLN A 84 14.57 10.44 -1.55
CA GLN A 84 15.22 9.45 -2.40
C GLN A 84 14.45 8.14 -2.39
N THR A 85 13.18 8.18 -2.78
CA THR A 85 12.55 6.95 -3.24
C THR A 85 13.06 6.69 -4.65
N ARG A 86 14.08 5.88 -4.75
CA ARG A 86 14.52 5.37 -6.05
C ARG A 86 13.40 4.50 -6.61
N ASP A 87 13.15 4.61 -7.89
CA ASP A 87 12.09 3.83 -8.58
C ASP A 87 12.20 2.33 -8.29
N GLU A 88 13.42 1.83 -8.12
CA GLU A 88 13.72 0.44 -7.77
C GLU A 88 13.10 -0.04 -6.45
N ASN A 89 12.84 0.88 -5.51
CA ASN A 89 12.34 0.55 -4.18
C ASN A 89 10.84 0.77 -4.02
N LEU A 90 10.19 1.49 -4.94
CA LEU A 90 8.77 1.79 -4.85
C LEU A 90 7.90 0.53 -4.93
N GLU A 91 8.26 -0.39 -5.80
CA GLU A 91 7.55 -1.67 -5.91
C GLU A 91 7.58 -2.47 -4.60
N GLN A 92 8.71 -2.45 -3.92
CA GLN A 92 8.90 -3.16 -2.65
C GLN A 92 8.07 -2.58 -1.52
N LEU A 93 7.86 -1.27 -1.51
CA LEU A 93 7.05 -0.61 -0.48
C LEU A 93 5.60 -1.11 -0.49
N LEU A 94 5.07 -1.46 -1.64
CA LEU A 94 3.71 -1.98 -1.77
C LEU A 94 3.53 -3.40 -1.22
N LEU A 95 4.62 -4.07 -0.88
CA LEU A 95 4.61 -5.42 -0.29
C LEU A 95 4.63 -5.41 1.24
N LEU A 96 4.73 -4.23 1.86
CA LEU A 96 4.85 -4.11 3.31
C LEU A 96 3.52 -4.18 4.06
N GLY A 97 2.41 -4.00 3.38
CA GLY A 97 1.08 -4.00 3.99
C GLY A 97 0.84 -2.81 4.93
N GLU A 98 1.54 -1.69 4.72
CA GLU A 98 1.52 -0.53 5.60
C GLU A 98 0.95 0.70 4.89
N PRO A 99 0.00 1.42 5.53
CA PRO A 99 -0.58 2.63 4.93
C PRO A 99 0.46 3.71 4.60
N GLU A 100 1.45 3.91 5.45
CA GLU A 100 2.52 4.89 5.23
C GLU A 100 3.36 4.58 4.00
N ALA A 101 3.58 3.29 3.73
CA ALA A 101 4.29 2.85 2.54
C ALA A 101 3.53 3.21 1.26
N VAL A 102 2.20 3.03 1.26
CA VAL A 102 1.34 3.40 0.14
C VAL A 102 1.36 4.92 -0.08
N ILE A 103 1.31 5.70 0.99
CA ILE A 103 1.41 7.16 0.92
C ILE A 103 2.75 7.58 0.29
N ALA A 104 3.84 6.95 0.70
CA ALA A 104 5.16 7.22 0.13
C ALA A 104 5.21 6.96 -1.37
N VAL A 105 4.62 5.87 -1.84
CA VAL A 105 4.51 5.55 -3.28
C VAL A 105 3.65 6.59 -3.99
N ALA A 106 2.48 6.95 -3.43
CA ALA A 106 1.57 7.92 -4.03
C ALA A 106 2.19 9.31 -4.18
N CYS A 107 3.10 9.68 -3.29
CA CYS A 107 3.81 10.98 -3.32
C CYS A 107 5.10 10.95 -4.14
N ALA A 108 5.56 9.80 -4.60
CA ALA A 108 6.86 9.66 -5.23
C ALA A 108 6.91 10.34 -6.61
N THR A 109 8.03 11.01 -6.88
CA THR A 109 8.26 11.64 -8.19
C THR A 109 8.41 10.62 -9.32
N GLY A 110 8.91 9.42 -8.98
CA GLY A 110 9.06 8.31 -9.91
C GLY A 110 7.82 7.43 -10.07
N LEU A 111 6.66 7.88 -9.58
CA LEU A 111 5.41 7.13 -9.70
C LEU A 111 5.04 6.93 -11.17
N THR A 112 4.80 5.68 -11.56
CA THR A 112 4.31 5.31 -12.88
C THR A 112 2.81 4.99 -12.81
N ASP A 113 2.16 4.90 -13.97
CA ASP A 113 0.76 4.51 -14.05
C ASP A 113 0.52 3.10 -13.46
N GLU A 114 1.42 2.16 -13.73
CA GLU A 114 1.33 0.80 -13.18
C GLU A 114 1.52 0.78 -11.65
N LEU A 115 2.46 1.54 -11.12
CA LEU A 115 2.62 1.67 -9.67
C LEU A 115 1.42 2.36 -9.02
N ALA A 116 0.82 3.33 -9.70
CA ALA A 116 -0.41 3.98 -9.24
C ALA A 116 -1.56 2.98 -9.17
N ARG A 117 -1.68 2.09 -10.15
CA ARG A 117 -2.69 1.03 -10.17
C ARG A 117 -2.54 0.11 -8.95
N ARG A 118 -1.32 -0.33 -8.67
CA ARG A 118 -1.01 -1.19 -7.53
C ARG A 118 -1.26 -0.48 -6.19
N ALA A 119 -0.83 0.76 -6.07
CA ALA A 119 -1.05 1.57 -4.87
C ALA A 119 -2.55 1.81 -4.64
N TRP A 120 -3.31 2.08 -5.68
CA TRP A 120 -4.76 2.27 -5.61
C TRP A 120 -5.47 1.00 -5.18
N TRP A 121 -5.08 -0.15 -5.71
CA TRP A 121 -5.60 -1.43 -5.25
C TRP A 121 -5.35 -1.64 -3.75
N THR A 122 -4.19 -1.21 -3.26
CA THR A 122 -3.79 -1.39 -1.86
C THR A 122 -4.60 -0.50 -0.92
N ALA A 123 -4.85 0.76 -1.28
CA ALA A 123 -5.57 1.70 -0.44
C ALA A 123 -6.36 2.70 -1.28
N GLN A 124 -7.66 2.46 -1.42
CA GLN A 124 -8.59 3.34 -2.14
C GLN A 124 -9.06 4.46 -1.21
N ASP A 125 -8.26 5.50 -1.12
CA ASP A 125 -8.42 6.62 -0.22
C ASP A 125 -8.40 7.92 -1.03
N PRO A 126 -9.31 8.89 -0.76
CA PRO A 126 -9.35 10.13 -1.53
C PRO A 126 -8.06 10.95 -1.44
N ASP A 127 -7.36 10.91 -0.32
CA ASP A 127 -6.07 11.58 -0.19
C ASP A 127 -5.02 10.95 -1.10
N ASN A 128 -5.00 9.63 -1.21
CA ASN A 128 -4.11 8.93 -2.13
C ASN A 128 -4.44 9.24 -3.59
N ALA A 129 -5.73 9.31 -3.94
CA ALA A 129 -6.14 9.70 -5.28
C ALA A 129 -5.62 11.11 -5.63
N ARG A 130 -5.77 12.07 -4.72
CA ARG A 130 -5.27 13.45 -4.90
C ARG A 130 -3.74 13.49 -5.04
N ARG A 131 -3.02 12.71 -4.20
CA ARG A 131 -1.56 12.63 -4.28
C ARG A 131 -1.09 12.12 -5.63
N MET A 132 -1.68 11.04 -6.10
CA MET A 132 -1.31 10.42 -7.38
C MET A 132 -1.66 11.30 -8.58
N LEU A 133 -2.79 12.01 -8.55
CA LEU A 133 -3.21 12.92 -9.64
C LEU A 133 -2.33 14.16 -9.77
N ARG A 134 -1.46 14.44 -8.83
CA ARG A 134 -0.43 15.47 -8.97
C ARG A 134 0.70 15.07 -9.92
N ASN A 135 0.81 13.78 -10.22
CA ASN A 135 1.87 13.27 -11.08
C ASN A 135 1.39 13.22 -12.54
N PRO A 136 2.07 13.91 -13.48
CA PRO A 136 1.66 13.92 -14.87
C PRO A 136 1.62 12.54 -15.53
N ALA A 137 2.49 11.62 -15.14
CA ALA A 137 2.50 10.26 -15.67
C ALA A 137 1.20 9.52 -15.35
N VAL A 138 0.63 9.76 -14.18
CA VAL A 138 -0.65 9.17 -13.76
C VAL A 138 -1.82 9.84 -14.49
N VAL A 139 -1.82 11.16 -14.58
CA VAL A 139 -2.86 11.93 -15.26
C VAL A 139 -2.99 11.50 -16.74
N LYS A 140 -1.87 11.27 -17.40
CA LYS A 140 -1.82 10.84 -18.80
C LYS A 140 -2.06 9.35 -19.00
N GLY A 141 -2.00 8.57 -17.93
CA GLY A 141 -2.16 7.11 -17.97
C GLY A 141 -3.61 6.67 -17.80
N ALA A 142 -3.80 5.36 -17.72
CA ALA A 142 -5.11 4.75 -17.54
C ALA A 142 -5.72 5.04 -16.17
N MET A 143 -4.89 5.28 -15.15
CA MET A 143 -5.35 5.56 -13.79
C MET A 143 -5.90 6.98 -13.61
N GLY A 144 -5.49 7.93 -14.43
CA GLY A 144 -5.95 9.32 -14.33
C GLY A 144 -7.47 9.44 -14.31
N PRO A 145 -8.18 8.94 -15.32
CA PRO A 145 -9.65 8.98 -15.36
C PRO A 145 -10.30 8.24 -14.19
N GLU A 146 -9.77 7.10 -13.79
CA GLU A 146 -10.31 6.30 -12.69
C GLU A 146 -10.23 7.05 -11.34
N LEU A 147 -9.07 7.65 -11.06
CA LEU A 147 -8.86 8.42 -9.84
C LEU A 147 -9.71 9.70 -9.82
N ALA A 148 -9.80 10.37 -10.98
CA ALA A 148 -10.63 11.56 -11.11
C ALA A 148 -12.12 11.24 -10.90
N GLN A 149 -12.60 10.14 -11.47
CA GLN A 149 -13.97 9.68 -11.29
C GLN A 149 -14.27 9.36 -9.82
N PHE A 150 -13.34 8.71 -9.15
CA PHE A 150 -13.46 8.42 -7.72
C PHE A 150 -13.62 9.72 -6.91
N LEU A 151 -12.80 10.72 -7.18
CA LEU A 151 -12.88 12.00 -6.47
C LEU A 151 -14.20 12.73 -6.72
N ILE A 152 -14.72 12.68 -7.97
CA ILE A 152 -16.02 13.25 -8.29
C ILE A 152 -17.12 12.59 -7.48
N GLU A 153 -17.11 11.27 -7.40
CA GLU A 153 -18.08 10.51 -6.63
C GLU A 153 -17.95 10.72 -5.12
N TYR A 154 -16.75 11.05 -4.65
CA TYR A 154 -16.46 11.28 -3.24
C TYR A 154 -16.81 12.71 -2.78
N LEU A 155 -16.87 13.69 -3.69
CA LEU A 155 -17.12 15.11 -3.34
C LEU A 155 -18.31 15.32 -2.40
N PRO A 156 -19.47 14.61 -2.56
CA PRO A 156 -20.59 14.79 -1.64
C PRO A 156 -20.30 14.42 -0.19
N PHE A 157 -19.26 13.60 0.06
CA PHE A 157 -18.85 13.17 1.40
C PHE A 157 -17.74 14.04 1.98
N GLU A 158 -17.17 14.93 1.18
CA GLU A 158 -16.10 15.82 1.63
C GLU A 158 -16.68 17.00 2.40
N THR A 159 -16.15 17.27 3.59
CA THR A 159 -16.66 18.32 4.48
C THR A 159 -15.76 19.55 4.53
N GLU A 160 -14.50 19.45 4.10
CA GLU A 160 -13.55 20.54 4.17
C GLU A 160 -13.49 21.33 2.86
N PRO A 161 -13.81 22.63 2.86
CA PRO A 161 -13.85 23.43 1.62
C PRO A 161 -12.52 23.45 0.86
N GLU A 162 -11.40 23.47 1.58
CA GLU A 162 -10.07 23.49 0.98
C GLU A 162 -9.79 22.22 0.18
N VAL A 163 -10.18 21.08 0.73
CA VAL A 163 -10.03 19.77 0.10
C VAL A 163 -10.93 19.63 -1.13
N ILE A 164 -12.15 20.18 -1.07
CA ILE A 164 -13.08 20.22 -2.20
C ILE A 164 -12.45 21.01 -3.37
N VAL A 165 -11.92 22.19 -3.07
CA VAL A 165 -11.28 23.04 -4.07
C VAL A 165 -10.05 22.36 -4.67
N GLU A 166 -9.23 21.71 -3.85
CA GLU A 166 -8.09 20.94 -4.33
C GLU A 166 -8.52 19.82 -5.29
N SER A 167 -9.53 19.06 -4.91
CA SER A 167 -10.04 17.95 -5.74
C SER A 167 -10.56 18.44 -7.10
N LEU A 168 -11.18 19.61 -7.15
CA LEU A 168 -11.70 20.20 -8.39
C LEU A 168 -10.60 20.72 -9.32
N ARG A 169 -9.41 21.01 -8.78
CA ARG A 169 -8.26 21.49 -9.57
C ARG A 169 -7.43 20.37 -10.19
N LEU A 170 -7.57 19.16 -9.71
CA LEU A 170 -6.85 18.00 -10.20
C LEU A 170 -7.50 17.41 -11.45
#